data_06ad240b31c6a07672659194f9169b97
#
_entry.id   06ad240b31c6a07672659194f9169b97
#
_cell.length_a   1.000
_cell.length_b   1.000
_cell.length_c   1.000
_cell.angle_alpha   90.00
_cell.angle_beta   90.00
_cell.angle_gamma   90.00
#
_symmetry.space_group_name_H-M   'P 1'
#
loop_
_entity.id
_entity.type
_entity.pdbx_description
1 polymer ?
#
loop_
_entity_poly.entity_id
_entity_poly.type
_entity_poly.pdbx_seq_one_letter_code
_entity_poly.pdbx_strand_id
1 'polypeptide(L)'
;SYNVDLNNVKDDQLTIELTCPAISKSEINFYLPKIVPGTYMNSNYGKYVHNLKAFDKAGKELPVTQAGDNGWTIKKANTINRISYNVEDTWDATISNMVYSMCGTSFEEGKNFVINTPGLFGYFDGMKKMPFEISFTKPAGFYAATGLKPVSSSSTSDKFICSNADHLYD
;
A
#
# COMPACT_ATOMS: atom_id res chain seq x y z
N SER A 1 6.60 -5.75 -6.34
CA SER A 1 6.52 -4.34 -6.76
C SER A 1 5.10 -3.80 -6.60
N TYR A 2 4.98 -2.55 -6.21
CA TYR A 2 3.71 -1.83 -6.09
C TYR A 2 3.48 -0.91 -7.26
N ASN A 3 2.21 -0.77 -7.67
CA ASN A 3 1.76 0.20 -8.66
C ASN A 3 0.57 0.98 -8.11
N VAL A 4 0.60 2.29 -8.28
CA VAL A 4 -0.45 3.21 -7.86
C VAL A 4 -0.71 4.19 -9.00
N ASP A 5 -1.97 4.31 -9.42
CA ASP A 5 -2.38 5.30 -10.42
C ASP A 5 -3.08 6.48 -9.75
N LEU A 6 -2.38 7.61 -9.67
CA LEU A 6 -2.88 8.84 -9.08
C LEU A 6 -3.89 9.59 -9.97
N ASN A 7 -4.08 9.14 -11.23
CA ASN A 7 -5.13 9.69 -12.11
C ASN A 7 -6.50 9.05 -11.85
N ASN A 8 -6.55 8.04 -11.00
CA ASN A 8 -7.75 7.24 -10.77
C ASN A 8 -8.14 7.22 -9.30
N VAL A 9 -8.34 8.40 -8.73
CA VAL A 9 -9.01 8.55 -7.43
C VAL A 9 -10.49 8.31 -7.63
N LYS A 10 -11.08 7.43 -6.86
CA LYS A 10 -12.50 7.14 -6.92
C LYS A 10 -13.08 6.99 -5.52
N ASP A 11 -14.18 7.69 -5.25
CA ASP A 11 -14.84 7.66 -3.95
C ASP A 11 -13.84 7.92 -2.80
N ASP A 12 -12.93 8.88 -3.00
CA ASP A 12 -11.87 9.25 -2.07
C ASP A 12 -10.87 8.13 -1.74
N GLN A 13 -10.68 7.21 -2.66
CA GLN A 13 -9.82 6.05 -2.50
C GLN A 13 -8.83 5.92 -3.66
N LEU A 14 -7.63 5.42 -3.34
CA LEU A 14 -6.63 4.98 -4.31
C LEU A 14 -6.60 3.44 -4.38
N THR A 15 -6.57 2.91 -5.59
CA THR A 15 -6.32 1.48 -5.80
C THR A 15 -4.83 1.20 -5.76
N ILE A 16 -4.44 0.26 -4.90
CA ILE A 16 -3.08 -0.22 -4.75
C ILE A 16 -2.98 -1.62 -5.36
N GLU A 17 -2.05 -1.79 -6.28
CA GLU A 17 -1.76 -3.07 -6.90
C GLU A 17 -0.37 -3.56 -6.47
N LEU A 18 -0.29 -4.77 -5.93
CA LEU A 18 0.96 -5.43 -5.57
C LEU A 18 1.19 -6.65 -6.47
N THR A 19 2.22 -6.61 -7.30
CA THR A 19 2.77 -7.83 -7.91
C THR A 19 3.58 -8.57 -6.86
N CYS A 20 3.13 -9.76 -6.51
CA CYS A 20 3.64 -10.54 -5.39
C CYS A 20 4.99 -11.19 -5.70
N PRO A 21 5.89 -11.33 -4.72
CA PRO A 21 7.04 -12.22 -4.83
C PRO A 21 6.60 -13.68 -4.88
N ALA A 22 7.49 -14.57 -5.25
CA ALA A 22 7.25 -16.01 -5.17
C ALA A 22 7.08 -16.44 -3.69
N ILE A 23 5.98 -17.11 -3.39
CA ILE A 23 5.65 -17.63 -2.08
C ILE A 23 5.57 -19.14 -2.16
N SER A 24 6.32 -19.84 -1.28
CA SER A 24 6.32 -21.33 -1.24
C SER A 24 5.26 -21.92 -0.32
N LYS A 25 4.75 -21.12 0.63
CA LYS A 25 3.75 -21.55 1.61
C LYS A 25 2.37 -21.63 0.97
N SER A 26 1.53 -22.59 1.40
CA SER A 26 0.12 -22.68 0.99
C SER A 26 -0.76 -21.62 1.63
N GLU A 27 -0.30 -21.01 2.73
CA GLU A 27 -0.97 -19.94 3.46
C GLU A 27 0.06 -18.90 3.91
N ILE A 28 -0.29 -17.61 3.81
CA ILE A 28 0.55 -16.51 4.27
C ILE A 28 -0.31 -15.36 4.77
N ASN A 29 0.24 -14.58 5.70
CA ASN A 29 -0.38 -13.34 6.13
C ASN A 29 0.24 -12.15 5.40
N PHE A 30 -0.63 -11.20 5.04
CA PHE A 30 -0.28 -9.88 4.54
C PHE A 30 -0.69 -8.84 5.58
N TYR A 31 0.15 -7.85 5.85
CA TYR A 31 -0.07 -6.85 6.89
C TYR A 31 0.15 -5.43 6.38
N LEU A 32 -0.67 -4.49 6.87
CA LEU A 32 -0.29 -3.09 6.96
C LEU A 32 0.23 -2.79 8.37
N PRO A 33 1.10 -1.77 8.55
CA PRO A 33 1.61 -1.39 9.86
C PRO A 33 0.49 -1.04 10.85
N LYS A 34 0.59 -1.55 12.05
CA LYS A 34 -0.22 -1.14 13.20
C LYS A 34 0.35 0.11 13.85
N ILE A 35 1.69 0.15 13.94
CA ILE A 35 2.48 1.19 14.59
C ILE A 35 3.65 1.51 13.68
N VAL A 36 3.95 2.80 13.57
CA VAL A 36 5.21 3.27 12.99
C VAL A 36 6.05 3.84 14.13
N PRO A 37 7.31 3.39 14.31
CA PRO A 37 8.20 3.89 15.33
C PRO A 37 8.30 5.43 15.29
N GLY A 38 8.29 6.07 16.46
CA GLY A 38 8.36 7.53 16.57
C GLY A 38 7.03 8.26 16.57
N THR A 39 5.92 7.60 16.21
CA THR A 39 4.59 8.25 16.15
C THR A 39 3.83 8.19 17.47
N TYR A 40 4.27 7.39 18.43
CA TYR A 40 3.69 7.24 19.79
C TYR A 40 2.19 6.89 19.82
N MET A 41 1.66 6.28 18.73
CA MET A 41 0.26 5.87 18.64
C MET A 41 0.08 4.58 17.87
N ASN A 42 -1.07 3.93 18.08
CA ASN A 42 -1.55 2.84 17.24
C ASN A 42 -2.30 3.43 16.04
N SER A 43 -1.65 3.53 14.89
CA SER A 43 -2.26 4.08 13.67
C SER A 43 -3.31 3.13 13.09
N ASN A 44 -3.05 1.81 13.16
CA ASN A 44 -3.95 0.79 12.60
C ASN A 44 -4.35 1.10 11.14
N TYR A 45 -3.38 1.28 10.26
CA TYR A 45 -3.61 1.68 8.86
C TYR A 45 -4.51 0.72 8.07
N GLY A 46 -4.58 -0.54 8.48
CA GLY A 46 -5.49 -1.51 7.86
C GLY A 46 -6.98 -1.16 7.95
N LYS A 47 -7.38 -0.25 8.85
CA LYS A 47 -8.76 0.24 8.95
C LYS A 47 -9.22 1.01 7.71
N TYR A 48 -8.28 1.60 6.98
CA TYR A 48 -8.52 2.39 5.77
C TYR A 48 -8.42 1.54 4.50
N VAL A 49 -8.19 0.22 4.65
CA VAL A 49 -8.09 -0.71 3.53
C VAL A 49 -9.43 -1.36 3.25
N HIS A 50 -9.89 -1.25 2.03
CA HIS A 50 -11.15 -1.81 1.54
C HIS A 50 -10.89 -2.80 0.41
N ASN A 51 -11.79 -3.78 0.25
CA ASN A 51 -11.85 -4.68 -0.91
C ASN A 51 -10.54 -5.41 -1.24
N LEU A 52 -9.75 -5.80 -0.22
CA LEU A 52 -8.51 -6.52 -0.47
C LEU A 52 -8.81 -7.90 -1.07
N LYS A 53 -8.23 -8.14 -2.25
CA LYS A 53 -8.34 -9.37 -3.02
C LYS A 53 -6.97 -9.85 -3.47
N ALA A 54 -6.81 -11.16 -3.51
CA ALA A 54 -5.62 -11.83 -4.02
C ALA A 54 -5.96 -12.67 -5.25
N PHE A 55 -5.05 -12.74 -6.22
CA PHE A 55 -5.28 -13.43 -7.49
C PHE A 55 -4.08 -14.30 -7.87
N ASP A 56 -4.34 -15.43 -8.52
CA ASP A 56 -3.31 -16.24 -9.17
C ASP A 56 -2.92 -15.67 -10.56
N LYS A 57 -1.99 -16.35 -11.25
CA LYS A 57 -1.52 -15.95 -12.58
C LYS A 57 -2.61 -15.99 -13.67
N ALA A 58 -3.64 -16.79 -13.46
CA ALA A 58 -4.79 -16.87 -14.37
C ALA A 58 -5.86 -15.81 -14.08
N GLY A 59 -5.65 -14.96 -13.06
CA GLY A 59 -6.61 -13.95 -12.62
C GLY A 59 -7.73 -14.51 -11.75
N LYS A 60 -7.65 -15.77 -11.30
CA LYS A 60 -8.61 -16.35 -10.38
C LYS A 60 -8.41 -15.84 -8.97
N GLU A 61 -9.48 -15.42 -8.32
CA GLU A 61 -9.46 -14.94 -6.94
C GLU A 61 -9.12 -16.08 -5.97
N LEU A 62 -8.21 -15.80 -5.05
CA LEU A 62 -7.80 -16.69 -3.97
C LEU A 62 -8.58 -16.36 -2.69
N PRO A 63 -8.82 -17.35 -1.80
CA PRO A 63 -9.50 -17.08 -0.54
C PRO A 63 -8.67 -16.17 0.36
N VAL A 64 -9.27 -15.06 0.78
CA VAL A 64 -8.71 -14.09 1.72
C VAL A 64 -9.65 -13.95 2.89
N THR A 65 -9.10 -13.92 4.10
CA THR A 65 -9.85 -13.68 5.33
C THR A 65 -9.16 -12.58 6.13
N GLN A 66 -9.88 -11.53 6.49
CA GLN A 66 -9.34 -10.48 7.36
C GLN A 66 -9.09 -11.03 8.77
N ALA A 67 -7.91 -10.74 9.32
CA ALA A 67 -7.43 -11.16 10.63
C ALA A 67 -7.08 -9.93 11.47
N GLY A 68 -8.08 -9.39 12.16
CA GLY A 68 -7.99 -8.11 12.88
C GLY A 68 -7.93 -6.89 11.94
N ASP A 69 -7.57 -5.73 12.49
CA ASP A 69 -7.60 -4.45 11.75
C ASP A 69 -6.54 -4.38 10.64
N ASN A 70 -5.38 -5.02 10.84
CA ASN A 70 -4.19 -4.77 10.01
C ASN A 70 -3.68 -6.00 9.26
N GLY A 71 -4.41 -7.11 9.28
CA GLY A 71 -3.93 -8.36 8.73
C GLY A 71 -4.94 -9.07 7.83
N TRP A 72 -4.44 -9.80 6.85
CA TRP A 72 -5.23 -10.67 5.96
C TRP A 72 -4.50 -12.00 5.76
N THR A 73 -5.21 -13.09 6.02
CA THR A 73 -4.73 -14.45 5.74
C THR A 73 -5.13 -14.85 4.33
N ILE A 74 -4.17 -15.22 3.51
CA ILE A 74 -4.36 -15.62 2.11
C ILE A 74 -4.06 -17.11 1.99
N LYS A 75 -5.05 -17.89 1.56
CA LYS A 75 -4.89 -19.33 1.26
C LYS A 75 -4.49 -19.55 -0.19
N LYS A 76 -3.90 -20.72 -0.48
CA LYS A 76 -3.29 -21.07 -1.79
C LYS A 76 -2.21 -20.07 -2.20
N ALA A 77 -1.51 -19.51 -1.24
CA ALA A 77 -0.53 -18.45 -1.41
C ALA A 77 0.64 -18.85 -2.32
N ASN A 78 0.94 -20.15 -2.46
CA ASN A 78 1.93 -20.65 -3.40
C ASN A 78 1.56 -20.45 -4.89
N THR A 79 0.32 -20.02 -5.18
CA THR A 79 -0.13 -19.69 -6.53
C THR A 79 -0.35 -18.18 -6.72
N ILE A 80 -0.17 -17.39 -5.66
CA ILE A 80 -0.42 -15.95 -5.71
C ILE A 80 0.45 -15.25 -6.75
N ASN A 81 -0.15 -14.29 -7.45
CA ASN A 81 0.55 -13.43 -8.39
C ASN A 81 0.34 -11.94 -8.07
N ARG A 82 -0.85 -11.57 -7.61
CA ARG A 82 -1.22 -10.17 -7.41
C ARG A 82 -2.16 -10.02 -6.20
N ILE A 83 -1.99 -8.92 -5.47
CA ILE A 83 -2.99 -8.39 -4.53
C ILE A 83 -3.46 -7.03 -5.07
N SER A 84 -4.76 -6.75 -4.92
CA SER A 84 -5.36 -5.44 -5.17
C SER A 84 -6.20 -5.04 -3.98
N TYR A 85 -6.13 -3.77 -3.57
CA TYR A 85 -6.95 -3.20 -2.51
C TYR A 85 -7.10 -1.70 -2.69
N ASN A 86 -8.14 -1.13 -2.08
CA ASN A 86 -8.34 0.31 -2.04
C ASN A 86 -7.90 0.86 -0.69
N VAL A 87 -7.30 2.04 -0.70
CA VAL A 87 -6.95 2.80 0.50
C VAL A 87 -7.73 4.09 0.50
N GLU A 88 -8.47 4.35 1.58
CA GLU A 88 -9.24 5.56 1.80
C GLU A 88 -8.33 6.72 2.24
N ASP A 89 -8.65 7.94 1.82
CA ASP A 89 -8.08 9.16 2.38
C ASP A 89 -8.34 9.19 3.90
N THR A 90 -7.31 9.50 4.67
CA THR A 90 -7.41 9.51 6.14
C THR A 90 -7.72 10.88 6.71
N TRP A 91 -7.71 11.93 5.87
CA TRP A 91 -7.81 13.31 6.34
C TRP A 91 -9.22 13.69 6.76
N ASP A 92 -10.21 13.20 6.04
CA ASP A 92 -11.63 13.44 6.26
C ASP A 92 -12.45 12.15 6.45
N ALA A 93 -11.78 11.00 6.59
CA ALA A 93 -12.44 9.74 6.91
C ALA A 93 -13.23 9.81 8.22
N THR A 94 -14.47 9.32 8.20
CA THR A 94 -15.40 9.35 9.34
C THR A 94 -15.35 8.07 10.17
N ILE A 95 -14.16 7.65 10.60
CA ILE A 95 -13.99 6.46 11.44
C ILE A 95 -13.54 6.82 12.85
N SER A 96 -13.85 5.97 13.83
CA SER A 96 -13.39 6.13 15.21
C SER A 96 -11.89 5.89 15.34
N ASN A 97 -11.23 6.62 16.24
CA ASN A 97 -9.79 6.53 16.48
C ASN A 97 -8.97 6.71 15.20
N MET A 98 -9.22 7.82 14.51
CA MET A 98 -8.48 8.20 13.30
C MET A 98 -6.96 8.27 13.55
N VAL A 99 -6.19 8.02 12.51
CA VAL A 99 -4.76 8.27 12.54
C VAL A 99 -4.52 9.78 12.72
N TYR A 100 -3.46 10.12 13.46
CA TYR A 100 -3.07 11.52 13.62
C TYR A 100 -2.76 12.13 12.23
N SER A 101 -3.30 13.31 11.95
CA SER A 101 -3.28 13.91 10.60
C SER A 101 -1.90 13.94 9.95
N MET A 102 -0.83 14.23 10.71
CA MET A 102 0.55 14.22 10.19
C MET A 102 1.06 12.83 9.82
N CYS A 103 0.38 11.77 10.25
CA CYS A 103 0.71 10.38 9.93
C CYS A 103 -0.26 9.77 8.91
N GLY A 104 -1.19 10.56 8.40
CA GLY A 104 -2.21 10.15 7.46
C GLY A 104 -1.83 10.39 6.00
N THR A 105 -2.78 10.10 5.14
CA THR A 105 -2.73 10.33 3.70
C THR A 105 -3.83 11.31 3.30
N SER A 106 -3.61 12.10 2.25
CA SER A 106 -4.63 12.96 1.66
C SER A 106 -4.56 12.90 0.14
N PHE A 107 -5.70 12.73 -0.50
CA PHE A 107 -5.84 12.53 -1.94
C PHE A 107 -6.77 13.59 -2.53
N GLU A 108 -6.25 14.78 -2.87
CA GLU A 108 -7.00 15.79 -3.59
C GLU A 108 -6.77 15.67 -5.11
N GLU A 109 -7.70 15.03 -5.80
CA GLU A 109 -7.62 14.79 -7.24
C GLU A 109 -7.31 16.08 -8.00
N GLY A 110 -6.27 16.02 -8.86
CA GLY A 110 -5.83 17.16 -9.67
C GLY A 110 -5.13 18.27 -8.92
N LYS A 111 -4.96 18.18 -7.59
CA LYS A 111 -4.29 19.21 -6.78
C LYS A 111 -3.02 18.70 -6.11
N ASN A 112 -3.15 17.72 -5.21
CA ASN A 112 -2.01 17.14 -4.50
C ASN A 112 -2.31 15.75 -3.94
N PHE A 113 -1.24 15.02 -3.62
CA PHE A 113 -1.29 13.73 -2.94
C PHE A 113 -0.25 13.72 -1.83
N VAL A 114 -0.69 13.65 -0.58
CA VAL A 114 0.18 13.43 0.59
C VAL A 114 0.13 11.96 0.94
N ILE A 115 1.20 11.23 0.63
CA ILE A 115 1.26 9.77 0.79
C ILE A 115 2.18 9.42 1.94
N ASN A 116 1.61 9.04 3.07
CA ASN A 116 2.33 8.37 4.14
C ASN A 116 2.44 6.87 3.79
N THR A 117 3.63 6.43 3.44
CA THR A 117 3.89 5.10 2.88
C THR A 117 3.39 3.93 3.75
N PRO A 118 3.46 3.98 5.11
CA PRO A 118 2.87 2.93 5.95
C PRO A 118 1.35 2.80 5.83
N GLY A 119 0.66 3.84 5.38
CA GLY A 119 -0.78 3.81 5.13
C GLY A 119 -1.17 3.11 3.83
N LEU A 120 -0.25 3.03 2.85
CA LEU A 120 -0.53 2.46 1.54
C LEU A 120 0.08 1.08 1.32
N PHE A 121 1.30 0.84 1.80
CA PHE A 121 2.10 -0.31 1.40
C PHE A 121 2.27 -1.30 2.54
N GLY A 122 1.74 -2.50 2.35
CA GLY A 122 1.88 -3.60 3.29
C GLY A 122 3.10 -4.48 3.02
N TYR A 123 3.19 -5.59 3.73
CA TYR A 123 4.22 -6.60 3.55
C TYR A 123 3.71 -7.99 3.93
N PHE A 124 4.29 -9.02 3.35
CA PHE A 124 4.02 -10.40 3.75
C PHE A 124 4.81 -10.77 5.01
N ASP A 125 4.21 -11.63 5.83
CA ASP A 125 4.86 -12.20 7.00
C ASP A 125 6.21 -12.84 6.65
N GLY A 126 7.24 -12.47 7.43
CA GLY A 126 8.62 -12.90 7.19
C GLY A 126 9.35 -12.22 6.03
N MET A 127 8.69 -11.30 5.27
CA MET A 127 9.28 -10.66 4.09
C MET A 127 9.52 -9.15 4.25
N LYS A 128 9.43 -8.62 5.46
CA LYS A 128 9.65 -7.18 5.75
C LYS A 128 11.02 -6.66 5.31
N LYS A 129 12.03 -7.54 5.25
CA LYS A 129 13.41 -7.21 4.86
C LYS A 129 13.68 -7.28 3.35
N MET A 130 12.69 -7.64 2.54
CA MET A 130 12.84 -7.65 1.09
C MET A 130 12.84 -6.22 0.53
N PRO A 131 13.47 -5.98 -0.63
CA PRO A 131 13.38 -4.68 -1.30
C PRO A 131 11.97 -4.42 -1.82
N PHE A 132 11.58 -3.15 -1.81
CA PHE A 132 10.33 -2.66 -2.38
C PHE A 132 10.62 -1.82 -3.61
N GLU A 133 9.84 -2.04 -4.63
CA GLU A 133 9.80 -1.21 -5.83
C GLU A 133 8.39 -0.61 -5.92
N ILE A 134 8.31 0.70 -6.09
CA ILE A 134 7.04 1.43 -6.10
C ILE A 134 7.00 2.29 -7.36
N SER A 135 5.94 2.11 -8.13
CA SER A 135 5.69 2.88 -9.34
C SER A 135 4.39 3.68 -9.17
N PHE A 136 4.48 4.96 -9.47
CA PHE A 136 3.33 5.84 -9.54
C PHE A 136 3.10 6.27 -10.99
N THR A 137 1.85 6.14 -11.46
CA THR A 137 1.36 6.90 -12.60
C THR A 137 0.74 8.19 -12.04
N LYS A 138 1.06 9.35 -12.62
CA LYS A 138 0.69 10.66 -12.08
C LYS A 138 0.17 11.60 -13.17
N PRO A 139 -0.66 12.60 -12.83
CA PRO A 139 -1.07 13.64 -13.77
C PRO A 139 0.15 14.41 -14.28
N ALA A 140 0.08 14.86 -15.54
CA ALA A 140 1.12 15.71 -16.12
C ALA A 140 1.27 17.00 -15.31
N GLY A 141 2.51 17.43 -15.09
CA GLY A 141 2.81 18.61 -14.28
C GLY A 141 3.04 18.35 -12.80
N PHE A 142 2.72 17.14 -12.33
CA PHE A 142 3.04 16.72 -10.95
C PHE A 142 4.49 16.26 -10.84
N TYR A 143 5.10 16.53 -9.71
CA TYR A 143 6.41 15.98 -9.33
C TYR A 143 6.33 15.36 -7.94
N ALA A 144 7.15 14.34 -7.67
CA ALA A 144 7.25 13.73 -6.36
C ALA A 144 8.34 14.43 -5.53
N ALA A 145 7.99 14.74 -4.26
CA ALA A 145 8.95 15.16 -3.24
C ALA A 145 9.00 14.06 -2.17
N THR A 146 10.13 13.37 -2.06
CA THR A 146 10.32 12.24 -1.15
C THR A 146 11.79 12.02 -0.85
N GLY A 147 12.09 11.40 0.30
CA GLY A 147 13.44 10.93 0.64
C GLY A 147 13.86 9.64 -0.10
N LEU A 148 12.93 8.97 -0.77
CA LEU A 148 13.23 7.74 -1.51
C LEU A 148 14.08 8.03 -2.76
N LYS A 149 14.98 7.12 -3.10
CA LYS A 149 15.81 7.23 -4.29
C LYS A 149 14.98 6.95 -5.56
N PRO A 150 14.88 7.91 -6.50
CA PRO A 150 14.22 7.65 -7.77
C PRO A 150 15.08 6.72 -8.65
N VAL A 151 14.42 5.74 -9.27
CA VAL A 151 15.01 4.85 -10.30
C VAL A 151 14.76 5.44 -11.69
N SER A 152 13.56 5.96 -11.90
CA SER A 152 13.18 6.66 -13.12
C SER A 152 12.09 7.69 -12.80
N SER A 153 12.04 8.76 -13.59
CA SER A 153 11.04 9.81 -13.51
C SER A 153 10.74 10.33 -14.92
N SER A 154 9.47 10.57 -15.18
CA SER A 154 8.97 11.17 -16.42
C SER A 154 7.88 12.20 -16.11
N SER A 155 7.29 12.79 -17.13
CA SER A 155 6.14 13.70 -16.96
C SER A 155 4.89 13.03 -16.38
N THR A 156 4.76 11.70 -16.52
CA THR A 156 3.55 10.95 -16.13
C THR A 156 3.80 9.76 -15.22
N SER A 157 5.05 9.50 -14.84
CA SER A 157 5.38 8.38 -13.95
C SER A 157 6.64 8.60 -13.15
N ASP A 158 6.65 8.07 -11.93
CA ASP A 158 7.84 8.00 -11.07
C ASP A 158 7.99 6.58 -10.54
N LYS A 159 9.25 6.14 -10.41
CA LYS A 159 9.59 4.83 -9.85
C LYS A 159 10.66 4.98 -8.79
N PHE A 160 10.42 4.36 -7.65
CA PHE A 160 11.30 4.38 -6.48
C PHE A 160 11.68 2.97 -6.06
N ILE A 161 12.82 2.84 -5.39
CA ILE A 161 13.26 1.61 -4.75
C ILE A 161 13.74 1.88 -3.34
N CYS A 162 13.40 0.99 -2.42
CA CYS A 162 13.89 0.97 -1.05
C CYS A 162 14.32 -0.44 -0.66
N SER A 163 15.27 -0.53 0.27
CA SER A 163 15.93 -1.79 0.62
C SER A 163 15.03 -2.75 1.41
N ASN A 164 14.04 -2.23 2.13
CA ASN A 164 13.15 -2.99 3.01
C ASN A 164 11.97 -2.11 3.44
N ALA A 165 11.02 -2.69 4.17
CA ALA A 165 9.83 -1.98 4.66
C ALA A 165 10.17 -0.85 5.65
N ASP A 166 11.19 -1.02 6.51
CA ASP A 166 11.56 0.01 7.47
C ASP A 166 12.09 1.26 6.75
N HIS A 167 12.92 1.07 5.70
CA HIS A 167 13.38 2.16 4.84
C HIS A 167 12.24 2.81 4.03
N LEU A 168 11.18 2.05 3.73
CA LEU A 168 10.00 2.59 3.05
C LEU A 168 9.16 3.48 3.98
N TYR A 169 9.12 3.14 5.27
CA TYR A 169 8.27 3.81 6.26
C TYR A 169 8.98 4.96 7.00
N ASP A 170 10.27 5.12 6.80
CA ASP A 170 11.13 6.15 7.38
C ASP A 170 11.11 7.43 6.51
#